data_c10730daa4b9ba1b3c17870556dc7fa5
#
_entry.id   c10730daa4b9ba1b3c17870556dc7fa5
#
_cell.length_a   1.000
_cell.length_b   1.000
_cell.length_c   1.000
_cell.angle_alpha   90.00
_cell.angle_beta   90.00
_cell.angle_gamma   90.00
#
_symmetry.space_group_name_H-M   'P 1'
#
loop_
_entity.id
_entity.type
_entity.pdbx_description
1 polymer ?
#
loop_
_entity_poly.entity_id
_entity_poly.type
_entity_poly.pdbx_seq_one_letter_code
_entity_poly.pdbx_strand_id
1 'polypeptide(L)'
;MLALTGLLPGTALAQAYQCRVPRGPISVPAVQRDGPVRQVPISGYTLALSWAPEYCRGRETRAADRRQCSGDSGRFGFVVHGLWPEGSGTAWPQWCSARPVSSRELARNLCMTPSAALAAHEWAKHGSCMARTPEGYFKATRALWNSLSWPDYDRISRDAELTAGDIRQAFADANRSWEPEHVGLMVNERGWLEEMRLCYGGDFMPARCDARRFGPRDSTAVKIWRGL
;
A
#
# COMPACT_ATOMS: atom_id res chain seq x y z
N MET A 1 45.64 11.77 16.22
CA MET A 1 44.41 12.17 15.47
C MET A 1 43.67 10.92 15.06
N LEU A 2 42.63 10.53 15.80
CA LEU A 2 41.76 9.43 15.42
C LEU A 2 40.62 9.97 14.55
N ALA A 3 40.53 9.50 13.31
CA ALA A 3 39.41 9.81 12.42
C ALA A 3 38.19 8.96 12.85
N LEU A 4 37.15 9.62 13.37
CA LEU A 4 35.86 9.01 13.60
C LEU A 4 35.18 8.85 12.23
N THR A 5 35.17 7.67 11.66
CA THR A 5 34.33 7.32 10.51
C THR A 5 32.89 7.15 11.01
N GLY A 6 32.06 8.18 10.82
CA GLY A 6 30.64 8.12 11.08
C GLY A 6 29.97 7.13 10.12
N LEU A 7 29.47 6.00 10.63
CA LEU A 7 28.54 5.15 9.92
C LEU A 7 27.23 5.93 9.75
N LEU A 8 26.92 6.34 8.52
CA LEU A 8 25.59 6.82 8.17
C LEU A 8 24.59 5.66 8.34
N PRO A 9 23.46 5.87 9.04
CA PRO A 9 22.45 4.83 9.13
C PRO A 9 21.90 4.57 7.72
N GLY A 10 22.11 3.35 7.23
CA GLY A 10 21.47 2.92 5.98
C GLY A 10 19.97 3.00 6.13
N THR A 11 19.31 3.76 5.25
CA THR A 11 17.84 3.80 5.16
C THR A 11 17.35 2.40 4.86
N ALA A 12 16.65 1.77 5.82
CA ALA A 12 15.95 0.51 5.61
C ALA A 12 14.82 0.76 4.61
N LEU A 13 15.05 0.35 3.35
CA LEU A 13 14.06 0.46 2.29
C LEU A 13 13.05 -0.67 2.46
N ALA A 14 11.93 -0.41 3.16
CA ALA A 14 10.77 -1.29 3.14
C ALA A 14 10.03 -1.28 1.78
N GLN A 15 10.47 -0.43 0.87
CA GLN A 15 10.09 -0.41 -0.54
C GLN A 15 10.83 -1.51 -1.30
N ALA A 16 10.33 -1.84 -2.49
CA ALA A 16 10.87 -2.91 -3.32
C ALA A 16 12.41 -2.85 -3.45
N TYR A 17 13.09 -3.76 -2.78
CA TYR A 17 14.54 -3.88 -2.92
C TYR A 17 14.87 -4.48 -4.28
N GLN A 18 15.63 -3.74 -5.10
CA GLN A 18 16.04 -4.15 -6.46
C GLN A 18 14.89 -4.49 -7.41
N CYS A 19 13.82 -3.70 -7.41
CA CYS A 19 12.70 -3.92 -8.33
C CYS A 19 13.12 -3.80 -9.80
N ARG A 20 12.78 -4.82 -10.59
CA ARG A 20 13.04 -4.90 -12.02
C ARG A 20 11.75 -4.73 -12.81
N VAL A 21 11.68 -3.70 -13.66
CA VAL A 21 10.57 -3.51 -14.60
C VAL A 21 10.89 -4.23 -15.91
N PRO A 22 9.95 -4.97 -16.53
CA PRO A 22 10.16 -5.57 -17.85
C PRO A 22 10.52 -4.53 -18.90
N ARG A 23 11.41 -4.90 -19.83
CA ARG A 23 11.81 -4.00 -20.94
C ARG A 23 10.77 -3.88 -22.06
N GLY A 24 9.85 -4.84 -22.16
CA GLY A 24 8.80 -4.89 -23.17
C GLY A 24 7.48 -4.26 -22.71
N PRO A 25 6.49 -4.16 -23.62
CA PRO A 25 5.17 -3.66 -23.28
C PRO A 25 4.47 -4.58 -22.26
N ILE A 26 3.77 -3.95 -21.32
CA ILE A 26 2.94 -4.66 -20.36
C ILE A 26 1.57 -4.92 -21.00
N SER A 27 1.08 -6.15 -20.93
CA SER A 27 -0.30 -6.44 -21.29
C SER A 27 -1.25 -5.63 -20.43
N VAL A 28 -2.24 -4.99 -21.06
CA VAL A 28 -3.30 -4.28 -20.34
C VAL A 28 -4.40 -5.28 -20.03
N PRO A 29 -4.62 -5.62 -18.75
CA PRO A 29 -5.64 -6.58 -18.38
C PRO A 29 -7.04 -6.01 -18.63
N ALA A 30 -7.98 -6.86 -19.06
CA ALA A 30 -9.39 -6.53 -19.04
C ALA A 30 -9.86 -6.41 -17.59
N VAL A 31 -10.55 -5.32 -17.29
CA VAL A 31 -11.13 -5.10 -15.94
C VAL A 31 -12.62 -5.36 -16.01
N GLN A 32 -13.09 -6.29 -15.20
CA GLN A 32 -14.51 -6.54 -15.01
C GLN A 32 -14.99 -5.79 -13.78
N ARG A 33 -16.16 -5.15 -13.93
CA ARG A 33 -16.79 -4.44 -12.82
C ARG A 33 -17.42 -5.43 -11.85
N ASP A 34 -17.06 -5.31 -10.57
CA ASP A 34 -17.51 -6.17 -9.46
C ASP A 34 -18.64 -5.56 -8.61
N GLY A 35 -19.25 -4.47 -9.08
CA GLY A 35 -20.31 -3.79 -8.34
C GLY A 35 -20.94 -2.64 -9.12
N PRO A 36 -21.94 -1.96 -8.54
CA PRO A 36 -22.63 -0.85 -9.18
C PRO A 36 -21.74 0.39 -9.30
N VAL A 37 -22.04 1.24 -10.28
CA VAL A 37 -21.52 2.61 -10.30
C VAL A 37 -22.05 3.37 -9.10
N ARG A 38 -21.17 4.07 -8.38
CA ARG A 38 -21.56 4.92 -7.25
C ARG A 38 -20.79 6.22 -7.31
N GLN A 39 -21.50 7.32 -7.33
CA GLN A 39 -20.95 8.67 -7.28
C GLN A 39 -21.45 9.35 -6.01
N VAL A 40 -20.55 9.54 -5.07
CA VAL A 40 -20.78 10.26 -3.80
C VAL A 40 -19.68 11.28 -3.60
N PRO A 41 -19.93 12.38 -2.89
CA PRO A 41 -18.89 13.36 -2.57
C PRO A 41 -17.73 12.69 -1.82
N ILE A 42 -16.51 13.04 -2.20
CA ILE A 42 -15.30 12.54 -1.56
C ILE A 42 -15.05 13.37 -0.30
N SER A 43 -14.92 12.70 0.85
CA SER A 43 -14.61 13.30 2.14
C SER A 43 -13.16 13.08 2.60
N GLY A 44 -12.45 12.15 1.97
CA GLY A 44 -11.07 11.81 2.29
C GLY A 44 -10.57 10.66 1.41
N TYR A 45 -9.42 10.12 1.78
CA TYR A 45 -8.79 9.04 1.02
C TYR A 45 -8.16 8.01 1.96
N THR A 46 -8.00 6.79 1.46
CA THR A 46 -7.22 5.73 2.09
C THR A 46 -6.14 5.25 1.13
N LEU A 47 -4.88 5.37 1.51
CA LEU A 47 -3.81 4.66 0.82
C LEU A 47 -3.65 3.28 1.47
N ALA A 48 -4.11 2.25 0.78
CA ALA A 48 -4.04 0.87 1.24
C ALA A 48 -2.73 0.21 0.77
N LEU A 49 -2.04 -0.44 1.69
CA LEU A 49 -0.70 -0.99 1.51
C LEU A 49 -0.68 -2.44 1.97
N SER A 50 -0.62 -3.38 1.04
CA SER A 50 -0.54 -4.81 1.37
C SER A 50 0.87 -5.18 1.82
N TRP A 51 0.98 -5.99 2.88
CA TRP A 51 2.23 -6.60 3.30
C TRP A 51 2.54 -7.79 2.39
N ALA A 52 3.43 -7.59 1.42
CA ALA A 52 3.71 -8.58 0.38
C ALA A 52 4.19 -9.94 0.93
N PRO A 53 5.03 -10.03 1.98
CA PRO A 53 5.43 -11.34 2.49
C PRO A 53 4.25 -12.20 2.96
N GLU A 54 3.26 -11.66 3.68
CA GLU A 54 2.08 -12.44 4.09
C GLU A 54 1.18 -12.73 2.90
N TYR A 55 0.98 -11.76 2.00
CA TYR A 55 0.23 -11.99 0.76
C TYR A 55 0.82 -13.14 -0.06
N CYS A 56 2.14 -13.19 -0.18
CA CYS A 56 2.85 -14.20 -0.99
C CYS A 56 2.90 -15.58 -0.36
N ARG A 57 2.59 -15.71 0.91
CA ARG A 57 2.63 -16.97 1.64
C ARG A 57 1.77 -18.03 0.96
N GLY A 58 2.42 -19.06 0.37
CA GLY A 58 1.76 -20.11 -0.42
C GLY A 58 1.28 -19.65 -1.82
N ARG A 59 1.81 -18.53 -2.34
CA ARG A 59 1.51 -18.01 -3.69
C ARG A 59 2.75 -17.89 -4.58
N GLU A 60 3.90 -18.30 -4.10
CA GLU A 60 5.21 -18.11 -4.74
C GLU A 60 5.28 -18.70 -6.15
N THR A 61 4.56 -19.81 -6.38
CA THR A 61 4.51 -20.51 -7.67
C THR A 61 3.32 -20.16 -8.55
N ARG A 62 2.39 -19.30 -8.06
CA ARG A 62 1.21 -18.91 -8.84
C ARG A 62 1.60 -17.96 -9.97
N ALA A 63 1.24 -18.30 -11.20
CA ALA A 63 1.57 -17.48 -12.38
C ALA A 63 1.07 -16.05 -12.29
N ALA A 64 -0.13 -15.82 -11.74
CA ALA A 64 -0.73 -14.51 -11.57
C ALA A 64 0.04 -13.63 -10.56
N ASP A 65 0.65 -14.25 -9.54
CA ASP A 65 1.35 -13.57 -8.44
C ASP A 65 2.87 -13.57 -8.64
N ARG A 66 3.37 -14.19 -9.72
CA ARG A 66 4.80 -14.42 -9.95
C ARG A 66 5.64 -13.15 -9.80
N ARG A 67 5.19 -12.01 -10.34
CA ARG A 67 5.94 -10.76 -10.23
C ARG A 67 6.17 -10.33 -8.79
N GLN A 68 5.16 -10.45 -7.96
CA GLN A 68 5.21 -10.03 -6.55
C GLN A 68 5.88 -11.07 -5.66
N CYS A 69 5.69 -12.36 -5.97
CA CYS A 69 5.92 -13.42 -4.99
C CYS A 69 7.10 -14.35 -5.31
N SER A 70 7.61 -14.42 -6.56
CA SER A 70 8.72 -15.33 -6.91
C SER A 70 10.11 -14.85 -6.49
N GLY A 71 10.26 -13.56 -6.19
CA GLY A 71 11.57 -12.94 -5.95
C GLY A 71 12.31 -12.51 -7.24
N ASP A 72 11.90 -13.00 -8.42
CA ASP A 72 12.58 -12.69 -9.71
C ASP A 72 12.57 -11.20 -10.05
N SER A 73 11.50 -10.49 -9.69
CA SER A 73 11.30 -9.07 -10.00
C SER A 73 11.71 -8.12 -8.88
N GLY A 74 12.13 -8.65 -7.73
CA GLY A 74 12.52 -7.91 -6.55
C GLY A 74 11.92 -8.52 -5.29
N ARG A 75 12.38 -8.03 -4.14
CA ARG A 75 11.79 -8.34 -2.83
C ARG A 75 10.90 -7.17 -2.43
N PHE A 76 9.66 -7.47 -2.12
CA PHE A 76 8.67 -6.45 -1.77
C PHE A 76 8.31 -6.56 -0.28
N GLY A 77 8.34 -5.43 0.41
CA GLY A 77 7.76 -5.25 1.75
C GLY A 77 6.29 -4.81 1.61
N PHE A 78 5.97 -3.58 1.99
CA PHE A 78 4.69 -3.01 1.61
C PHE A 78 4.65 -2.72 0.11
N VAL A 79 3.49 -2.97 -0.48
CA VAL A 79 3.15 -2.59 -1.86
C VAL A 79 1.83 -1.84 -1.85
N VAL A 80 1.65 -0.91 -2.76
CA VAL A 80 0.37 -0.20 -2.87
C VAL A 80 -0.69 -1.15 -3.43
N HIS A 81 -1.72 -1.39 -2.62
CA HIS A 81 -2.96 -2.00 -3.06
C HIS A 81 -3.73 -0.99 -3.91
N GLY A 82 -4.06 0.16 -3.34
CA GLY A 82 -4.74 1.23 -4.04
C GLY A 82 -4.79 2.53 -3.24
N LEU A 83 -5.19 3.60 -3.91
CA LEU A 83 -5.60 4.87 -3.31
C LEU A 83 -7.12 4.99 -3.49
N TRP A 84 -7.85 4.91 -2.40
CA TRP A 84 -9.31 4.82 -2.42
C TRP A 84 -9.93 6.13 -1.96
N PRO A 85 -10.79 6.74 -2.79
CA PRO A 85 -11.61 7.85 -2.34
C PRO A 85 -12.69 7.35 -1.36
N GLU A 86 -12.84 8.04 -0.25
CA GLU A 86 -13.83 7.75 0.78
C GLU A 86 -14.99 8.75 0.69
N GLY A 87 -16.20 8.28 0.92
CA GLY A 87 -17.38 9.13 1.08
C GLY A 87 -17.73 9.32 2.56
N SER A 88 -18.74 10.10 2.83
CA SER A 88 -19.28 10.26 4.18
C SER A 88 -20.00 8.97 4.62
N GLY A 89 -19.72 8.50 5.84
CA GLY A 89 -20.33 7.30 6.43
C GLY A 89 -19.76 6.02 5.82
N THR A 90 -20.65 5.11 5.38
CA THR A 90 -20.27 3.78 4.84
C THR A 90 -20.20 3.71 3.32
N ALA A 91 -20.58 4.77 2.62
CA ALA A 91 -20.58 4.81 1.16
C ALA A 91 -19.24 5.36 0.64
N TRP A 92 -18.75 4.79 -0.44
CA TRP A 92 -17.58 5.28 -1.17
C TRP A 92 -17.88 5.33 -2.66
N PRO A 93 -17.27 6.26 -3.43
CA PRO A 93 -17.45 6.31 -4.88
C PRO A 93 -16.71 5.17 -5.57
N GLN A 94 -17.27 4.61 -6.63
CA GLN A 94 -16.64 3.54 -7.39
C GLN A 94 -17.15 3.47 -8.83
N TRP A 95 -16.29 3.01 -9.75
CA TRP A 95 -16.61 2.73 -11.15
C TRP A 95 -17.09 3.96 -11.95
N CYS A 96 -16.51 5.13 -11.71
CA CYS A 96 -16.98 6.39 -12.27
C CYS A 96 -16.61 6.62 -13.75
N SER A 97 -15.66 5.85 -14.30
CA SER A 97 -15.25 5.94 -15.71
C SER A 97 -14.82 4.57 -16.24
N ALA A 98 -15.01 4.37 -17.55
CA ALA A 98 -14.56 3.18 -18.29
C ALA A 98 -13.22 3.38 -19.02
N ARG A 99 -12.51 4.51 -18.81
CA ARG A 99 -11.24 4.79 -19.50
C ARG A 99 -10.18 3.76 -19.12
N PRO A 100 -9.57 3.05 -20.09
CA PRO A 100 -8.52 2.08 -19.78
C PRO A 100 -7.21 2.78 -19.37
N VAL A 101 -6.38 2.07 -18.62
CA VAL A 101 -5.01 2.48 -18.33
C VAL A 101 -4.08 2.04 -19.46
N SER A 102 -3.05 2.83 -19.78
CA SER A 102 -2.08 2.47 -20.81
C SER A 102 -1.02 1.48 -20.29
N SER A 103 -0.47 0.65 -21.19
CA SER A 103 0.66 -0.24 -20.89
C SER A 103 1.85 0.52 -20.29
N ARG A 104 2.14 1.72 -20.80
CA ARG A 104 3.21 2.59 -20.30
C ARG A 104 2.97 3.04 -18.86
N GLU A 105 1.73 3.41 -18.53
CA GLU A 105 1.41 3.83 -17.16
C GLU A 105 1.44 2.64 -16.19
N LEU A 106 0.96 1.46 -16.59
CA LEU A 106 1.11 0.24 -15.80
C LEU A 106 2.58 -0.05 -15.51
N ALA A 107 3.44 -0.02 -16.53
CA ALA A 107 4.88 -0.28 -16.38
C ALA A 107 5.55 0.63 -15.35
N ARG A 108 5.18 1.92 -15.32
CA ARG A 108 5.72 2.91 -14.36
C ARG A 108 5.39 2.62 -12.90
N ASN A 109 4.33 1.84 -12.66
CA ASN A 109 3.83 1.57 -11.30
C ASN A 109 4.19 0.18 -10.78
N LEU A 110 4.83 -0.68 -11.59
CA LEU A 110 5.10 -2.08 -11.20
C LEU A 110 6.05 -2.27 -10.02
N CYS A 111 6.81 -1.25 -9.63
CA CYS A 111 7.62 -1.30 -8.40
C CYS A 111 6.85 -0.84 -7.16
N MET A 112 5.76 -0.14 -7.34
CA MET A 112 4.85 0.29 -6.28
C MET A 112 3.69 -0.70 -6.13
N THR A 113 3.09 -1.12 -7.26
CA THR A 113 2.00 -2.10 -7.34
C THR A 113 2.44 -3.22 -8.30
N PRO A 114 3.04 -4.32 -7.83
CA PRO A 114 3.66 -5.33 -8.68
C PRO A 114 2.67 -6.26 -9.40
N SER A 115 1.44 -5.82 -9.60
CA SER A 115 0.40 -6.50 -10.37
C SER A 115 -0.28 -5.52 -11.33
N ALA A 116 -0.10 -5.72 -12.64
CA ALA A 116 -0.77 -4.91 -13.65
C ALA A 116 -2.30 -5.06 -13.59
N ALA A 117 -2.79 -6.25 -13.24
CA ALA A 117 -4.22 -6.50 -13.08
C ALA A 117 -4.79 -5.72 -11.90
N LEU A 118 -4.11 -5.73 -10.76
CA LEU A 118 -4.51 -4.94 -9.59
C LEU A 118 -4.47 -3.44 -9.93
N ALA A 119 -3.38 -2.94 -10.50
CA ALA A 119 -3.27 -1.52 -10.86
C ALA A 119 -4.39 -1.06 -11.82
N ALA A 120 -4.73 -1.88 -12.82
CA ALA A 120 -5.82 -1.58 -13.73
C ALA A 120 -7.19 -1.58 -13.02
N HIS A 121 -7.41 -2.55 -12.13
CA HIS A 121 -8.63 -2.64 -11.32
C HIS A 121 -8.79 -1.42 -10.40
N GLU A 122 -7.75 -1.08 -9.66
CA GLU A 122 -7.75 0.04 -8.70
C GLU A 122 -8.00 1.39 -9.39
N TRP A 123 -7.41 1.59 -10.58
CA TRP A 123 -7.78 2.75 -11.39
C TRP A 123 -9.26 2.73 -11.76
N ALA A 124 -9.76 1.63 -12.34
CA ALA A 124 -11.13 1.56 -12.86
C ALA A 124 -12.16 1.71 -11.74
N LYS A 125 -11.95 1.05 -10.60
CA LYS A 125 -12.89 1.04 -9.48
C LYS A 125 -12.83 2.31 -8.65
N HIS A 126 -11.66 2.74 -8.25
CA HIS A 126 -11.44 3.81 -7.29
C HIS A 126 -10.88 5.08 -7.94
N GLY A 127 -9.80 4.97 -8.68
CA GLY A 127 -9.08 6.09 -9.25
C GLY A 127 -9.93 6.91 -10.21
N SER A 128 -10.80 6.25 -10.98
CA SER A 128 -11.70 6.89 -11.93
C SER A 128 -12.72 7.85 -11.30
N CYS A 129 -12.91 7.76 -9.99
CA CYS A 129 -13.80 8.63 -9.22
C CYS A 129 -13.12 9.88 -8.67
N MET A 130 -11.78 9.86 -8.58
CA MET A 130 -11.01 10.95 -7.99
C MET A 130 -10.12 11.70 -9.00
N ALA A 131 -9.85 11.10 -10.16
CA ALA A 131 -9.00 11.69 -11.18
C ALA A 131 -9.62 11.56 -12.57
N ARG A 132 -9.35 12.54 -13.44
CA ARG A 132 -9.85 12.54 -14.81
C ARG A 132 -9.15 11.53 -15.71
N THR A 133 -7.91 11.16 -15.37
CA THR A 133 -7.08 10.26 -16.17
C THR A 133 -6.32 9.27 -15.28
N PRO A 134 -5.97 8.07 -15.82
CA PRO A 134 -5.12 7.12 -15.10
C PRO A 134 -3.79 7.73 -14.62
N GLU A 135 -3.17 8.55 -15.47
CA GLU A 135 -1.90 9.22 -15.17
C GLU A 135 -2.03 10.14 -13.97
N GLY A 136 -3.16 10.88 -13.86
CA GLY A 136 -3.47 11.75 -12.71
C GLY A 136 -3.61 10.96 -11.41
N TYR A 137 -4.35 9.85 -11.45
CA TYR A 137 -4.50 8.94 -10.31
C TYR A 137 -3.16 8.37 -9.84
N PHE A 138 -2.41 7.76 -10.75
CA PHE A 138 -1.12 7.16 -10.38
C PHE A 138 -0.06 8.21 -10.01
N LYS A 139 -0.15 9.44 -10.54
CA LYS A 139 0.71 10.53 -10.09
C LYS A 139 0.44 10.88 -8.62
N ALA A 140 -0.81 11.02 -8.23
CA ALA A 140 -1.19 11.26 -6.83
C ALA A 140 -0.76 10.10 -5.93
N THR A 141 -1.04 8.87 -6.32
CA THR A 141 -0.66 7.66 -5.57
C THR A 141 0.86 7.58 -5.36
N ARG A 142 1.66 7.80 -6.42
CA ARG A 142 3.14 7.82 -6.31
C ARG A 142 3.64 8.96 -5.43
N ALA A 143 3.02 10.15 -5.49
CA ALA A 143 3.41 11.28 -4.66
C ALA A 143 3.23 10.93 -3.17
N LEU A 144 2.07 10.39 -2.79
CA LEU A 144 1.82 9.93 -1.42
C LEU A 144 2.77 8.82 -1.01
N TRP A 145 2.92 7.78 -1.84
CA TRP A 145 3.84 6.67 -1.58
C TRP A 145 5.28 7.11 -1.36
N ASN A 146 5.78 8.01 -2.20
CA ASN A 146 7.16 8.49 -2.14
C ASN A 146 7.41 9.48 -0.99
N SER A 147 6.36 10.04 -0.39
CA SER A 147 6.48 10.93 0.79
C SER A 147 6.67 10.17 2.10
N LEU A 148 6.49 8.84 2.09
CA LEU A 148 6.53 8.03 3.29
C LEU A 148 7.94 7.54 3.62
N SER A 149 8.27 7.55 4.91
CA SER A 149 9.45 6.92 5.49
C SER A 149 9.05 5.62 6.18
N TRP A 150 9.86 4.58 6.00
CA TRP A 150 9.51 3.24 6.48
C TRP A 150 10.36 2.84 7.69
N PRO A 151 9.73 2.41 8.80
CA PRO A 151 10.42 1.74 9.88
C PRO A 151 11.07 0.42 9.42
N ASP A 152 12.04 -0.06 10.18
CA ASP A 152 12.62 -1.40 9.98
C ASP A 152 11.66 -2.47 10.49
N TYR A 153 10.73 -2.89 9.64
CA TYR A 153 9.75 -3.93 9.96
C TYR A 153 10.38 -5.32 10.15
N ASP A 154 11.56 -5.58 9.60
CA ASP A 154 12.29 -6.83 9.90
C ASP A 154 12.71 -6.88 11.37
N ARG A 155 13.26 -5.77 11.87
CA ARG A 155 13.60 -5.64 13.30
C ARG A 155 12.36 -5.69 14.19
N ILE A 156 11.33 -4.91 13.86
CA ILE A 156 10.07 -4.84 14.63
C ILE A 156 9.41 -6.21 14.71
N SER A 157 9.42 -6.99 13.64
CA SER A 157 8.83 -8.34 13.57
C SER A 157 9.45 -9.38 14.50
N ARG A 158 10.60 -9.07 15.14
CA ARG A 158 11.29 -9.96 16.08
C ARG A 158 10.82 -9.80 17.52
N ASP A 159 10.05 -8.75 17.78
CA ASP A 159 9.44 -8.55 19.09
C ASP A 159 8.33 -9.59 19.32
N ALA A 160 8.45 -10.36 20.39
CA ALA A 160 7.48 -11.39 20.75
C ALA A 160 6.18 -10.82 21.33
N GLU A 161 6.24 -9.61 21.87
CA GLU A 161 5.11 -8.88 22.49
C GLU A 161 4.53 -7.82 21.55
N LEU A 162 4.89 -7.84 20.25
CA LEU A 162 4.48 -6.83 19.28
C LEU A 162 2.97 -6.66 19.23
N THR A 163 2.53 -5.42 19.38
CA THR A 163 1.12 -5.03 19.32
C THR A 163 0.80 -4.17 18.09
N ALA A 164 -0.48 -3.98 17.81
CA ALA A 164 -0.95 -3.06 16.78
C ALA A 164 -0.53 -1.61 17.07
N GLY A 165 -0.51 -1.21 18.35
CA GLY A 165 -0.06 0.11 18.78
C GLY A 165 1.41 0.34 18.47
N ASP A 166 2.28 -0.64 18.69
CA ASP A 166 3.71 -0.53 18.39
C ASP A 166 3.98 -0.33 16.90
N ILE A 167 3.23 -1.01 16.04
CA ILE A 167 3.34 -0.85 14.58
C ILE A 167 2.92 0.56 14.14
N ARG A 168 1.81 1.07 14.69
CA ARG A 168 1.33 2.44 14.42
C ARG A 168 2.31 3.49 14.90
N GLN A 169 2.80 3.34 16.13
CA GLN A 169 3.74 4.26 16.73
C GLN A 169 5.05 4.28 15.94
N ALA A 170 5.58 3.12 15.57
CA ALA A 170 6.80 3.05 14.77
C ALA A 170 6.65 3.77 13.41
N PHE A 171 5.47 3.66 12.77
CA PHE A 171 5.20 4.41 11.53
C PHE A 171 5.11 5.92 11.78
N ALA A 172 4.41 6.35 12.82
CA ALA A 172 4.28 7.75 13.20
C ALA A 172 5.65 8.38 13.53
N ASP A 173 6.49 7.68 14.29
CA ASP A 173 7.84 8.13 14.64
C ASP A 173 8.74 8.35 13.41
N ALA A 174 8.54 7.54 12.36
CA ALA A 174 9.28 7.68 11.11
C ALA A 174 8.75 8.80 10.20
N ASN A 175 7.54 9.34 10.48
CA ASN A 175 6.81 10.27 9.61
C ASN A 175 6.23 11.45 10.40
N ARG A 176 6.91 12.59 10.40
CA ARG A 176 6.64 13.77 11.27
C ARG A 176 5.19 14.26 11.33
N SER A 177 4.43 14.10 10.24
CA SER A 177 3.04 14.61 10.17
C SER A 177 2.00 13.54 10.50
N TRP A 178 2.45 12.36 10.95
CA TRP A 178 1.60 11.22 11.23
C TRP A 178 1.46 10.99 12.73
N GLU A 179 0.24 10.66 13.14
CA GLU A 179 -0.08 10.19 14.48
C GLU A 179 -0.56 8.73 14.38
N PRO A 180 -0.44 7.90 15.43
CA PRO A 180 -0.92 6.51 15.41
C PRO A 180 -2.37 6.34 14.96
N GLU A 181 -3.23 7.29 15.27
CA GLU A 181 -4.65 7.29 14.89
C GLU A 181 -4.93 7.50 13.39
N HIS A 182 -3.91 7.93 12.61
CA HIS A 182 -3.97 8.04 11.16
C HIS A 182 -3.63 6.74 10.44
N VAL A 183 -3.21 5.71 11.20
CA VAL A 183 -2.69 4.44 10.68
C VAL A 183 -3.61 3.28 11.05
N GLY A 184 -4.35 2.80 10.07
CA GLY A 184 -5.14 1.59 10.21
C GLY A 184 -4.33 0.33 9.89
N LEU A 185 -4.71 -0.79 10.51
CA LEU A 185 -4.11 -2.10 10.27
C LEU A 185 -5.19 -3.14 9.99
N MET A 186 -4.91 -4.04 9.06
CA MET A 186 -5.68 -5.25 8.83
C MET A 186 -4.84 -6.46 9.18
N VAL A 187 -5.40 -7.34 9.98
CA VAL A 187 -4.75 -8.59 10.38
C VAL A 187 -5.69 -9.76 10.07
N ASN A 188 -5.12 -10.90 9.71
CA ASN A 188 -5.93 -12.10 9.50
C ASN A 188 -6.32 -12.75 10.85
N GLU A 189 -7.15 -13.79 10.77
CA GLU A 189 -7.64 -14.54 11.95
C GLU A 189 -6.52 -15.12 12.83
N ARG A 190 -5.32 -15.30 12.27
CA ARG A 190 -4.13 -15.80 12.99
C ARG A 190 -3.27 -14.69 13.59
N GLY A 191 -3.70 -13.41 13.46
CA GLY A 191 -3.00 -12.23 13.94
C GLY A 191 -1.82 -11.79 13.08
N TRP A 192 -1.71 -12.22 11.81
CA TRP A 192 -0.67 -11.75 10.91
C TRP A 192 -1.09 -10.46 10.20
N LEU A 193 -0.17 -9.51 10.13
CA LEU A 193 -0.37 -8.25 9.40
C LEU A 193 -0.55 -8.54 7.90
N GLU A 194 -1.67 -8.10 7.34
CA GLU A 194 -1.99 -8.20 5.92
C GLU A 194 -1.90 -6.86 5.20
N GLU A 195 -2.39 -5.79 5.84
CA GLU A 195 -2.49 -4.49 5.19
C GLU A 195 -2.35 -3.35 6.20
N MET A 196 -1.72 -2.26 5.78
CA MET A 196 -1.72 -0.97 6.46
C MET A 196 -2.59 0.00 5.66
N ARG A 197 -3.43 0.77 6.33
CA ARG A 197 -4.31 1.78 5.75
C ARG A 197 -3.95 3.15 6.26
N LEU A 198 -3.41 3.97 5.40
CA LEU A 198 -3.05 5.34 5.72
C LEU A 198 -4.22 6.25 5.37
N CYS A 199 -4.80 6.89 6.38
CA CYS A 199 -5.99 7.72 6.25
C CYS A 199 -5.62 9.18 5.98
N TYR A 200 -6.26 9.76 4.97
CA TYR A 200 -6.06 11.16 4.57
C TYR A 200 -7.40 11.92 4.55
N GLY A 201 -7.34 13.20 4.84
CA GLY A 201 -8.42 14.15 4.58
C GLY A 201 -8.62 14.44 3.09
N GLY A 202 -9.59 15.26 2.77
CA GLY A 202 -9.87 15.70 1.39
C GLY A 202 -8.73 16.52 0.75
N ASP A 203 -7.83 17.06 1.56
CA ASP A 203 -6.65 17.83 1.20
C ASP A 203 -5.36 16.98 1.09
N PHE A 204 -5.48 15.66 1.21
CA PHE A 204 -4.36 14.71 1.26
C PHE A 204 -3.42 14.88 2.47
N MET A 205 -3.83 15.58 3.52
CA MET A 205 -3.11 15.57 4.79
C MET A 205 -3.51 14.36 5.63
N PRO A 206 -2.61 13.80 6.48
CA PRO A 206 -2.95 12.73 7.40
C PRO A 206 -4.19 13.08 8.23
N ALA A 207 -5.10 12.14 8.38
CA ALA A 207 -6.35 12.32 9.10
C ALA A 207 -6.71 11.07 9.90
N ARG A 208 -7.48 11.23 10.96
CA ARG A 208 -7.90 10.12 11.80
C ARG A 208 -8.67 9.06 11.02
N CYS A 209 -8.25 7.80 11.16
CA CYS A 209 -9.01 6.68 10.62
C CYS A 209 -10.33 6.50 11.41
N ASP A 210 -11.42 6.24 10.70
CA ASP A 210 -12.64 5.74 11.35
C ASP A 210 -12.43 4.31 11.87
N ALA A 211 -13.35 3.84 12.73
CA ALA A 211 -13.23 2.55 13.37
C ALA A 211 -13.09 1.38 12.38
N ARG A 212 -13.71 1.48 11.19
CA ARG A 212 -13.66 0.44 10.13
C ARG A 212 -12.29 0.35 9.49
N ARG A 213 -11.62 1.49 9.29
CA ARG A 213 -10.29 1.58 8.68
C ARG A 213 -9.18 1.38 9.71
N PHE A 214 -9.40 1.76 10.97
CA PHE A 214 -8.43 1.66 12.05
C PHE A 214 -8.06 0.20 12.35
N GLY A 215 -9.05 -0.71 12.38
CA GLY A 215 -8.83 -2.13 12.63
C GLY A 215 -8.64 -2.49 14.11
N PRO A 216 -7.70 -3.40 14.48
CA PRO A 216 -7.56 -3.90 15.85
C PRO A 216 -7.18 -2.79 16.84
N ARG A 217 -7.52 -2.99 18.12
CA ARG A 217 -7.10 -2.09 19.21
C ARG A 217 -5.58 -2.10 19.37
N ASP A 218 -5.02 -1.03 19.92
CA ASP A 218 -3.57 -0.90 20.11
C ASP A 218 -2.96 -2.04 20.94
N SER A 219 -3.67 -2.54 21.93
CA SER A 219 -3.23 -3.66 22.77
C SER A 219 -3.33 -5.05 22.09
N THR A 220 -3.82 -5.13 20.86
CA THR A 220 -3.97 -6.41 20.16
C THR A 220 -2.60 -6.90 19.70
N ALA A 221 -2.24 -8.15 20.07
CA ALA A 221 -1.01 -8.79 19.61
C ALA A 221 -1.05 -8.99 18.09
N VAL A 222 0.02 -8.61 17.41
CA VAL A 222 0.16 -8.71 15.95
C VAL A 222 1.48 -9.37 15.60
N LYS A 223 1.48 -10.14 14.53
CA LYS A 223 2.67 -10.80 13.98
C LYS A 223 2.95 -10.26 12.58
N ILE A 224 4.22 -10.07 12.25
CA ILE A 224 4.66 -9.68 10.89
C ILE A 224 5.43 -10.84 10.28
N TRP A 225 4.89 -11.41 9.19
CA TRP A 225 5.58 -12.46 8.43
C TRP A 225 6.69 -11.84 7.58
N ARG A 226 7.92 -12.33 7.71
CA ARG A 226 9.10 -11.79 7.00
C ARG A 226 9.35 -12.39 5.63
N GLY A 227 8.59 -13.42 5.27
CA GLY A 227 8.85 -14.23 4.09
C GLY A 227 9.87 -15.33 4.35
N LEU A 228 10.19 -16.08 3.30
CA LEU A 228 11.21 -17.13 3.28
C LEU A 228 12.57 -16.56 2.83
#